data_c8f3cfc2fa622b4ceefde42b2ab0ce0a
#
_entry.id   c8f3cfc2fa622b4ceefde42b2ab0ce0a
#
_cell.length_a   1.000
_cell.length_b   1.000
_cell.length_c   1.000
_cell.angle_alpha   90.00
_cell.angle_beta   90.00
_cell.angle_gamma   90.00
#
_symmetry.space_group_name_H-M   'P 1'
#
loop_
_entity.id
_entity.type
_entity.pdbx_description
1 polymer ?
#
loop_
_entity_poly.entity_id
_entity_poly.type
_entity_poly.pdbx_seq_one_letter_code
_entity_poly.pdbx_strand_id
1 'polypeptide(L)'
;LPDSIHYVKKYVPPGYSSTHSISQSGPYLYVNGASIGQGVTVYDLSVDPLFPVKRGAYNSFYVHDCRVIDDTIYAANITSGSVSIINAVNKNSLNLVTVFSNLPGSGPHNTALSTDKKHLFVTDEIGTAPYLLKVWNIQDKQNITYVTNWQPTGITTSIIHNVEVYGNYLLSENYTAGIRVVDLSNPALPTEDAWYDTYPSNNNDLLQHFIRWNH
;
A
#
# COMPACT_ATOMS: atom_id res chain seq x y z
N LEU A 1 -8.25 0.91 25.74
CA LEU A 1 -7.73 -0.29 25.07
C LEU A 1 -8.43 -1.50 25.67
N PRO A 2 -8.76 -2.55 24.89
CA PRO A 2 -9.33 -3.76 25.45
C PRO A 2 -8.31 -4.45 26.37
N ASP A 3 -8.77 -4.97 27.49
CA ASP A 3 -7.91 -5.66 28.47
C ASP A 3 -7.40 -7.02 27.98
N SER A 4 -8.00 -7.55 26.93
CA SER A 4 -7.63 -8.81 26.30
C SER A 4 -8.04 -8.86 24.83
N ILE A 5 -7.27 -9.59 24.05
CA ILE A 5 -7.57 -9.93 22.65
C ILE A 5 -7.84 -11.43 22.59
N HIS A 6 -8.98 -11.82 22.00
CA HIS A 6 -9.29 -13.21 21.76
C HIS A 6 -9.69 -13.46 20.31
N TYR A 7 -9.30 -14.64 19.85
CA TYR A 7 -9.74 -15.13 18.56
C TYR A 7 -11.26 -15.29 18.56
N VAL A 8 -11.92 -14.66 17.60
CA VAL A 8 -13.36 -14.73 17.44
C VAL A 8 -13.72 -15.74 16.35
N LYS A 9 -13.20 -15.54 15.13
CA LYS A 9 -13.60 -16.35 13.98
C LYS A 9 -12.62 -16.18 12.82
N LYS A 10 -12.47 -17.23 12.02
CA LYS A 10 -11.91 -17.15 10.66
C LYS A 10 -13.08 -17.04 9.66
N TYR A 11 -13.05 -16.00 8.82
CA TYR A 11 -13.98 -15.86 7.70
C TYR A 11 -13.28 -16.26 6.40
N VAL A 12 -13.88 -17.20 5.67
CA VAL A 12 -13.38 -17.65 4.36
C VAL A 12 -14.54 -17.54 3.36
N PRO A 13 -14.53 -16.57 2.46
CA PRO A 13 -15.55 -16.47 1.42
C PRO A 13 -15.56 -17.71 0.53
N PRO A 14 -16.70 -18.11 -0.03
CA PRO A 14 -16.79 -19.26 -0.93
C PRO A 14 -15.81 -19.15 -2.09
N GLY A 15 -15.02 -20.20 -2.30
CA GLY A 15 -14.03 -20.29 -3.37
C GLY A 15 -12.68 -19.61 -3.10
N TYR A 16 -12.52 -18.88 -1.97
CA TYR A 16 -11.24 -18.28 -1.60
C TYR A 16 -10.34 -19.32 -0.89
N SER A 17 -9.08 -19.37 -1.24
CA SER A 17 -8.06 -20.11 -0.50
C SER A 17 -7.07 -19.19 0.21
N SER A 18 -6.87 -18.00 -0.33
CA SER A 18 -5.96 -16.99 0.21
C SER A 18 -6.38 -15.58 -0.21
N THR A 19 -5.88 -14.61 0.54
CA THR A 19 -5.82 -13.19 0.15
C THR A 19 -4.44 -12.67 0.47
N HIS A 20 -3.96 -11.66 -0.26
CA HIS A 20 -2.63 -11.11 -0.03
C HIS A 20 -2.65 -10.07 1.09
N SER A 21 -3.47 -9.03 0.93
CA SER A 21 -3.58 -7.95 1.91
C SER A 21 -5.03 -7.52 2.11
N ILE A 22 -5.24 -6.72 3.14
CA ILE A 22 -6.53 -6.10 3.45
C ILE A 22 -6.32 -4.64 3.83
N SER A 23 -7.30 -3.81 3.47
CA SER A 23 -7.42 -2.43 3.94
C SER A 23 -8.82 -2.20 4.50
N GLN A 24 -8.95 -1.32 5.47
CA GLN A 24 -10.25 -0.96 6.04
C GLN A 24 -10.49 0.54 5.93
N SER A 25 -11.71 0.92 5.55
CA SER A 25 -12.17 2.31 5.58
C SER A 25 -13.62 2.35 6.05
N GLY A 26 -13.85 2.96 7.21
CA GLY A 26 -15.13 2.91 7.88
C GLY A 26 -15.59 1.46 8.12
N PRO A 27 -16.85 1.12 7.81
CA PRO A 27 -17.37 -0.23 7.99
C PRO A 27 -17.03 -1.19 6.84
N TYR A 28 -16.18 -0.79 5.90
CA TYR A 28 -15.86 -1.59 4.72
C TYR A 28 -14.45 -2.17 4.79
N LEU A 29 -14.35 -3.45 4.46
CA LEU A 29 -13.09 -4.16 4.30
C LEU A 29 -12.82 -4.35 2.80
N TYR A 30 -11.61 -3.99 2.38
CA TYR A 30 -11.13 -4.15 1.01
C TYR A 30 -10.09 -5.26 1.00
N VAL A 31 -10.39 -6.33 0.28
CA VAL A 31 -9.58 -7.56 0.20
C VAL A 31 -8.87 -7.59 -1.13
N ASN A 32 -7.54 -7.69 -1.10
CA ASN A 32 -6.67 -7.56 -2.27
C ASN A 32 -5.94 -8.85 -2.59
N GLY A 33 -5.63 -9.09 -3.86
CA GLY A 33 -4.80 -10.20 -4.32
C GLY A 33 -5.34 -11.57 -3.91
N ALA A 34 -6.64 -11.73 -3.85
CA ALA A 34 -7.26 -13.00 -3.48
C ALA A 34 -7.08 -14.05 -4.56
N SER A 35 -7.14 -15.33 -4.18
CA SER A 35 -7.05 -16.47 -5.10
C SER A 35 -8.15 -16.50 -6.17
N ILE A 36 -9.27 -15.84 -5.91
CA ILE A 36 -10.35 -15.59 -6.87
C ILE A 36 -10.61 -14.09 -6.92
N GLY A 37 -10.70 -13.53 -8.14
CA GLY A 37 -10.87 -12.09 -8.32
C GLY A 37 -9.66 -11.33 -7.77
N GLN A 38 -8.54 -11.46 -8.42
CA GLN A 38 -7.20 -11.01 -8.00
C GLN A 38 -7.04 -9.50 -7.76
N GLY A 39 -8.08 -8.71 -8.02
CA GLY A 39 -8.09 -7.27 -7.77
C GLY A 39 -8.49 -6.89 -6.34
N VAL A 40 -9.45 -5.98 -6.22
CA VAL A 40 -10.02 -5.53 -4.94
C VAL A 40 -11.46 -5.99 -4.82
N THR A 41 -11.80 -6.67 -3.72
CA THR A 41 -13.19 -7.02 -3.38
C THR A 41 -13.60 -6.31 -2.09
N VAL A 42 -14.77 -5.66 -2.10
CA VAL A 42 -15.31 -4.93 -0.94
C VAL A 42 -16.28 -5.82 -0.17
N TYR A 43 -16.09 -5.85 1.14
CA TYR A 43 -16.99 -6.46 2.10
C TYR A 43 -17.52 -5.42 3.09
N ASP A 44 -18.81 -5.50 3.36
CA ASP A 44 -19.52 -4.63 4.32
C ASP A 44 -19.60 -5.33 5.68
N LEU A 45 -19.09 -4.67 6.71
CA LEU A 45 -19.08 -5.12 8.11
C LEU A 45 -20.14 -4.42 8.95
N SER A 46 -20.94 -3.51 8.37
CA SER A 46 -21.83 -2.60 9.13
C SER A 46 -22.97 -3.31 9.85
N VAL A 47 -23.46 -4.43 9.31
CA VAL A 47 -24.58 -5.18 9.89
C VAL A 47 -24.06 -6.17 10.92
N ASP A 48 -23.12 -7.02 10.54
CA ASP A 48 -22.48 -7.98 11.43
C ASP A 48 -21.04 -8.24 10.94
N PRO A 49 -20.03 -7.77 11.67
CA PRO A 49 -18.64 -7.99 11.28
C PRO A 49 -18.20 -9.46 11.29
N LEU A 50 -18.96 -10.36 11.94
CA LEU A 50 -18.71 -11.78 11.91
C LEU A 50 -19.20 -12.46 10.62
N PHE A 51 -20.09 -11.81 9.88
CA PHE A 51 -20.66 -12.26 8.63
C PHE A 51 -20.59 -11.17 7.56
N PRO A 52 -19.38 -10.83 7.08
CA PRO A 52 -19.15 -9.78 6.10
C PRO A 52 -19.96 -10.01 4.82
N VAL A 53 -20.64 -8.98 4.35
CA VAL A 53 -21.45 -9.05 3.14
C VAL A 53 -20.65 -8.55 1.95
N LYS A 54 -20.40 -9.43 0.96
CA LYS A 54 -19.73 -9.03 -0.28
C LYS A 54 -20.56 -7.97 -1.01
N ARG A 55 -19.90 -6.90 -1.42
CA ARG A 55 -20.43 -5.82 -2.27
C ARG A 55 -19.85 -5.94 -3.67
N GLY A 56 -19.17 -4.96 -4.17
CA GLY A 56 -18.54 -4.94 -5.49
C GLY A 56 -17.11 -5.48 -5.50
N ALA A 57 -16.57 -5.54 -6.71
CA ALA A 57 -15.18 -5.85 -6.95
C ALA A 57 -14.64 -5.10 -8.18
N TYR A 58 -13.31 -4.90 -8.21
CA TYR A 58 -12.57 -4.43 -9.37
C TYR A 58 -11.44 -5.42 -9.66
N ASN A 59 -11.43 -6.04 -10.85
CA ASN A 59 -10.57 -7.17 -11.16
C ASN A 59 -9.77 -7.00 -12.47
N SER A 60 -9.59 -5.76 -12.96
CA SER A 60 -8.82 -5.53 -14.20
C SER A 60 -7.32 -5.78 -14.05
N PHE A 61 -6.81 -5.71 -12.80
CA PHE A 61 -5.42 -5.99 -12.47
C PHE A 61 -5.33 -6.87 -11.24
N TYR A 62 -4.21 -7.56 -11.07
CA TYR A 62 -3.82 -8.12 -9.79
C TYR A 62 -3.42 -6.94 -8.88
N VAL A 63 -4.15 -6.76 -7.78
CA VAL A 63 -3.85 -5.74 -6.78
C VAL A 63 -3.13 -6.38 -5.61
N HIS A 64 -1.87 -6.01 -5.44
CA HIS A 64 -1.02 -6.54 -4.37
C HIS A 64 -1.43 -5.92 -3.03
N ASP A 65 -1.49 -4.59 -2.98
CA ASP A 65 -1.94 -3.84 -1.84
C ASP A 65 -2.74 -2.59 -2.27
N CYS A 66 -3.51 -2.02 -1.36
CA CYS A 66 -4.18 -0.75 -1.62
C CYS A 66 -4.35 0.10 -0.37
N ARG A 67 -4.40 1.40 -0.56
CA ARG A 67 -4.85 2.38 0.43
C ARG A 67 -6.24 2.88 0.06
N VAL A 68 -7.12 3.01 1.05
CA VAL A 68 -8.48 3.53 0.82
C VAL A 68 -8.69 4.77 1.69
N ILE A 69 -8.93 5.91 1.03
CA ILE A 69 -9.20 7.19 1.69
C ILE A 69 -10.35 7.88 0.94
N ASP A 70 -11.35 8.38 1.68
CA ASP A 70 -12.52 9.09 1.14
C ASP A 70 -13.13 8.36 -0.07
N ASP A 71 -13.43 7.09 0.12
CA ASP A 71 -14.03 6.24 -0.92
C ASP A 71 -13.23 6.18 -2.24
N THR A 72 -11.94 6.48 -2.17
CA THR A 72 -11.01 6.32 -3.28
C THR A 72 -9.97 5.25 -2.92
N ILE A 73 -9.82 4.28 -3.80
CA ILE A 73 -8.83 3.20 -3.67
C ILE A 73 -7.60 3.59 -4.50
N TYR A 74 -6.42 3.53 -3.89
CA TYR A 74 -5.11 3.68 -4.52
C TYR A 74 -4.45 2.31 -4.51
N ALA A 75 -4.47 1.63 -5.64
CA ALA A 75 -4.13 0.21 -5.76
C ALA A 75 -2.77 0.00 -6.43
N ALA A 76 -1.89 -0.72 -5.75
CA ALA A 76 -0.59 -1.15 -6.26
C ALA A 76 -0.74 -2.43 -7.10
N ASN A 77 -0.60 -2.31 -8.41
CA ASN A 77 -0.73 -3.42 -9.36
C ASN A 77 0.67 -3.97 -9.65
N ILE A 78 1.24 -4.73 -8.71
CA ILE A 78 2.66 -5.11 -8.70
C ILE A 78 3.13 -5.79 -9.98
N THR A 79 2.34 -6.70 -10.54
CA THR A 79 2.71 -7.49 -11.74
C THR A 79 2.63 -6.70 -13.03
N SER A 80 1.80 -5.64 -13.07
CA SER A 80 1.66 -4.77 -14.25
C SER A 80 2.54 -3.52 -14.20
N GLY A 81 3.24 -3.30 -13.08
CA GLY A 81 4.07 -2.11 -12.88
C GLY A 81 3.30 -0.79 -12.86
N SER A 82 2.04 -0.83 -12.44
CA SER A 82 1.14 0.32 -12.51
C SER A 82 0.41 0.56 -11.19
N VAL A 83 -0.15 1.75 -11.06
CA VAL A 83 -1.04 2.12 -9.94
C VAL A 83 -2.41 2.48 -10.51
N SER A 84 -3.47 1.94 -9.92
CA SER A 84 -4.85 2.30 -10.26
C SER A 84 -5.45 3.20 -9.19
N ILE A 85 -6.14 4.25 -9.61
CA ILE A 85 -7.03 5.04 -8.77
C ILE A 85 -8.46 4.67 -9.12
N ILE A 86 -9.22 4.22 -8.12
CA ILE A 86 -10.55 3.61 -8.32
C ILE A 86 -11.55 4.35 -7.41
N ASN A 87 -12.66 4.77 -7.98
CA ASN A 87 -13.78 5.33 -7.24
C ASN A 87 -14.60 4.19 -6.61
N ALA A 88 -14.75 4.22 -5.30
CA ALA A 88 -15.49 3.27 -4.49
C ALA A 88 -16.65 3.91 -3.72
N VAL A 89 -17.15 5.07 -4.13
CA VAL A 89 -18.35 5.70 -3.54
C VAL A 89 -19.52 4.73 -3.58
N ASN A 90 -19.77 4.12 -4.72
CA ASN A 90 -20.71 3.00 -4.82
C ASN A 90 -19.98 1.68 -4.53
N LYS A 91 -20.16 1.14 -3.35
CA LYS A 91 -19.51 -0.11 -2.91
C LYS A 91 -19.92 -1.33 -3.74
N ASN A 92 -21.03 -1.27 -4.47
CA ASN A 92 -21.49 -2.36 -5.33
C ASN A 92 -20.94 -2.26 -6.77
N SER A 93 -20.33 -1.12 -7.15
CA SER A 93 -19.80 -0.88 -8.48
C SER A 93 -18.57 0.02 -8.40
N LEU A 94 -17.39 -0.58 -8.40
CA LEU A 94 -16.12 0.12 -8.38
C LEU A 94 -15.77 0.58 -9.80
N ASN A 95 -15.39 1.86 -9.94
CA ASN A 95 -15.12 2.45 -11.24
C ASN A 95 -13.67 2.96 -11.32
N LEU A 96 -12.93 2.54 -12.33
CA LEU A 96 -11.59 3.06 -12.62
C LEU A 96 -11.68 4.56 -12.92
N VAL A 97 -10.89 5.36 -12.19
CA VAL A 97 -10.69 6.78 -12.47
C VAL A 97 -9.52 6.94 -13.44
N THR A 98 -8.39 6.33 -13.12
CA THR A 98 -7.19 6.34 -13.94
C THR A 98 -6.26 5.18 -13.58
N VAL A 99 -5.35 4.86 -14.49
CA VAL A 99 -4.20 4.00 -14.25
C VAL A 99 -2.97 4.68 -14.81
N PHE A 100 -1.86 4.62 -14.07
CA PHE A 100 -0.60 5.17 -14.53
C PHE A 100 0.56 4.22 -14.26
N SER A 101 1.60 4.30 -15.09
CA SER A 101 2.80 3.50 -14.95
C SER A 101 3.70 4.03 -13.83
N ASN A 102 4.19 3.14 -12.96
CA ASN A 102 5.10 3.50 -11.86
C ASN A 102 6.59 3.39 -12.26
N LEU A 103 6.91 3.62 -13.53
CA LEU A 103 8.30 3.57 -14.05
C LEU A 103 9.21 4.63 -13.44
N PRO A 104 10.56 4.41 -13.46
CA PRO A 104 11.26 3.19 -13.87
C PRO A 104 11.28 2.09 -12.80
N GLY A 105 11.70 0.87 -13.18
CA GLY A 105 12.03 -0.21 -12.25
C GLY A 105 10.84 -0.81 -11.50
N SER A 106 9.67 -0.82 -12.08
CA SER A 106 8.42 -0.87 -11.37
C SER A 106 7.89 -2.25 -10.99
N GLY A 107 7.68 -2.42 -9.69
CA GLY A 107 6.82 -3.42 -9.10
C GLY A 107 6.15 -2.80 -7.88
N PRO A 108 5.14 -1.91 -8.10
CA PRO A 108 4.52 -1.17 -7.01
C PRO A 108 3.92 -2.11 -5.99
N HIS A 109 4.33 -1.92 -4.74
CA HIS A 109 3.96 -2.79 -3.63
C HIS A 109 2.89 -2.16 -2.75
N ASN A 110 3.18 -0.98 -2.19
CA ASN A 110 2.32 -0.31 -1.24
C ASN A 110 2.12 1.16 -1.62
N THR A 111 1.06 1.77 -1.12
CA THR A 111 0.73 3.17 -1.38
C THR A 111 0.33 3.92 -0.12
N ALA A 112 0.76 5.18 0.01
CA ALA A 112 0.30 6.09 1.05
C ALA A 112 0.04 7.48 0.47
N LEU A 113 -0.84 8.26 1.12
CA LEU A 113 -1.13 9.63 0.70
C LEU A 113 -0.53 10.66 1.64
N SER A 114 -0.12 11.81 1.08
CA SER A 114 0.12 13.00 1.89
C SER A 114 -1.16 13.44 2.62
N THR A 115 -0.99 14.10 3.76
CA THR A 115 -2.12 14.56 4.58
C THR A 115 -3.05 15.50 3.81
N ASP A 116 -2.53 16.31 2.88
CA ASP A 116 -3.30 17.18 2.01
C ASP A 116 -3.89 16.46 0.78
N LYS A 117 -3.62 15.16 0.62
CA LYS A 117 -4.10 14.27 -0.46
C LYS A 117 -3.67 14.68 -1.87
N LYS A 118 -2.61 15.49 -1.99
CA LYS A 118 -2.09 15.95 -3.28
C LYS A 118 -0.98 15.08 -3.83
N HIS A 119 -0.31 14.31 -2.96
CA HIS A 119 0.78 13.44 -3.36
C HIS A 119 0.48 11.99 -2.96
N LEU A 120 0.84 11.09 -3.86
CA LEU A 120 0.83 9.65 -3.61
C LEU A 120 2.26 9.16 -3.54
N PHE A 121 2.56 8.45 -2.46
CA PHE A 121 3.82 7.76 -2.24
C PHE A 121 3.63 6.30 -2.65
N VAL A 122 4.52 5.79 -3.49
CA VAL A 122 4.45 4.41 -4.01
C VAL A 122 5.80 3.73 -3.82
N THR A 123 5.80 2.57 -3.18
CA THR A 123 7.01 1.74 -3.00
C THR A 123 7.11 0.67 -4.08
N ASP A 124 8.32 0.22 -4.38
CA ASP A 124 8.58 -0.92 -5.26
C ASP A 124 9.17 -2.09 -4.46
N GLU A 125 8.68 -3.31 -4.70
CA GLU A 125 9.22 -4.53 -4.10
C GLU A 125 9.95 -5.41 -5.12
N ILE A 126 9.45 -5.47 -6.34
CA ILE A 126 10.03 -6.28 -7.42
C ILE A 126 10.48 -5.39 -8.59
N GLY A 127 11.25 -5.96 -9.50
CA GLY A 127 11.81 -5.26 -10.66
C GLY A 127 13.31 -5.09 -10.54
N THR A 128 13.83 -3.95 -10.97
CA THR A 128 15.26 -3.64 -10.96
C THR A 128 15.61 -2.61 -9.91
N ALA A 129 16.58 -2.92 -9.04
CA ALA A 129 17.09 -1.94 -8.07
C ALA A 129 17.63 -0.67 -8.76
N PRO A 130 17.62 0.49 -8.11
CA PRO A 130 17.20 0.71 -6.73
C PRO A 130 15.68 0.66 -6.54
N TYR A 131 15.25 0.07 -5.42
CA TYR A 131 13.83 0.07 -5.02
C TYR A 131 13.52 1.37 -4.31
N LEU A 132 12.73 2.21 -4.95
CA LEU A 132 12.53 3.60 -4.55
C LEU A 132 11.14 3.82 -3.95
N LEU A 133 11.06 4.73 -2.99
CA LEU A 133 9.81 5.42 -2.69
C LEU A 133 9.61 6.50 -3.76
N LYS A 134 8.60 6.39 -4.58
CA LYS A 134 8.28 7.36 -5.63
C LYS A 134 7.17 8.30 -5.18
N VAL A 135 7.31 9.57 -5.49
CA VAL A 135 6.35 10.62 -5.17
C VAL A 135 5.66 11.08 -6.45
N TRP A 136 4.34 10.98 -6.44
CA TRP A 136 3.47 11.35 -7.56
C TRP A 136 2.55 12.50 -7.16
N ASN A 137 2.45 13.53 -7.99
CA ASN A 137 1.41 14.54 -7.86
C ASN A 137 0.11 14.00 -8.46
N ILE A 138 -0.94 13.92 -7.63
CA ILE A 138 -2.24 13.36 -7.97
C ILE A 138 -3.38 14.37 -7.85
N GLN A 139 -3.07 15.67 -7.80
CA GLN A 139 -4.09 16.73 -7.71
C GLN A 139 -5.04 16.68 -8.91
N ASP A 140 -4.49 16.50 -10.11
CA ASP A 140 -5.26 16.17 -11.29
C ASP A 140 -5.13 14.68 -11.61
N LYS A 141 -6.18 13.92 -11.31
CA LYS A 141 -6.20 12.47 -11.55
C LYS A 141 -6.21 12.07 -13.02
N GLN A 142 -6.42 13.02 -13.94
CA GLN A 142 -6.31 12.79 -15.38
C GLN A 142 -4.89 13.10 -15.91
N ASN A 143 -4.08 13.81 -15.12
CA ASN A 143 -2.72 14.18 -15.48
C ASN A 143 -1.78 13.99 -14.28
N ILE A 144 -1.58 12.74 -13.89
CA ILE A 144 -0.68 12.38 -12.79
C ILE A 144 0.77 12.55 -13.24
N THR A 145 1.57 13.27 -12.45
CA THR A 145 2.95 13.58 -12.79
C THR A 145 3.92 13.09 -11.72
N TYR A 146 5.05 12.56 -12.16
CA TYR A 146 6.16 12.22 -11.29
C TYR A 146 6.79 13.48 -10.69
N VAL A 147 7.04 13.45 -9.37
CA VAL A 147 7.66 14.58 -8.64
C VAL A 147 9.12 14.29 -8.33
N THR A 148 9.36 13.22 -7.58
CA THR A 148 10.70 12.85 -7.12
C THR A 148 10.68 11.39 -6.59
N ASN A 149 11.82 10.95 -6.09
CA ASN A 149 11.93 9.71 -5.33
C ASN A 149 12.80 9.90 -4.09
N TRP A 150 12.73 8.91 -3.19
CA TRP A 150 13.57 8.83 -2.01
C TRP A 150 14.03 7.39 -1.79
N GLN A 151 15.18 7.23 -1.15
CA GLN A 151 15.70 5.97 -0.62
C GLN A 151 16.49 6.26 0.66
N PRO A 152 16.68 5.27 1.56
CA PRO A 152 17.48 5.43 2.76
C PRO A 152 18.91 5.89 2.45
N THR A 153 19.44 6.79 3.26
CA THR A 153 20.78 7.36 3.07
C THR A 153 21.86 6.27 3.14
N GLY A 154 22.66 6.16 2.08
CA GLY A 154 23.75 5.19 1.98
C GLY A 154 23.32 3.75 1.70
N ILE A 155 22.02 3.47 1.50
CA ILE A 155 21.48 2.13 1.25
C ILE A 155 20.75 2.13 -0.08
N THR A 156 21.24 1.37 -1.06
CA THR A 156 20.72 1.38 -2.44
C THR A 156 20.06 0.08 -2.86
N THR A 157 20.19 -0.97 -2.07
CA THR A 157 19.72 -2.33 -2.43
C THR A 157 18.59 -2.84 -1.53
N SER A 158 18.30 -2.18 -0.41
CA SER A 158 17.18 -2.56 0.44
C SER A 158 15.85 -2.19 -0.19
N ILE A 159 14.88 -3.09 -0.05
CA ILE A 159 13.51 -2.87 -0.51
C ILE A 159 12.79 -1.98 0.49
N ILE A 160 12.17 -0.90 0.00
CA ILE A 160 11.21 -0.09 0.74
C ILE A 160 9.85 -0.79 0.58
N HIS A 161 9.41 -1.47 1.65
CA HIS A 161 8.26 -2.38 1.55
C HIS A 161 6.94 -1.65 1.85
N ASN A 162 6.60 -1.43 3.11
CA ASN A 162 5.39 -0.72 3.49
C ASN A 162 5.68 0.73 3.91
N VAL A 163 4.72 1.60 3.68
CA VAL A 163 4.78 3.00 4.07
C VAL A 163 3.47 3.47 4.69
N GLU A 164 3.57 4.34 5.70
CA GLU A 164 2.44 4.97 6.37
C GLU A 164 2.73 6.45 6.61
N VAL A 165 1.74 7.33 6.39
CA VAL A 165 1.89 8.78 6.59
C VAL A 165 1.17 9.25 7.84
N TYR A 166 1.89 9.98 8.69
CA TYR A 166 1.37 10.63 9.90
C TYR A 166 1.76 12.11 9.90
N GLY A 167 0.81 12.98 9.64
CA GLY A 167 1.10 14.41 9.50
C GLY A 167 2.07 14.68 8.34
N ASN A 168 3.22 15.26 8.66
CA ASN A 168 4.29 15.53 7.70
C ASN A 168 5.38 14.45 7.70
N TYR A 169 5.15 13.32 8.34
CA TYR A 169 6.13 12.24 8.40
C TYR A 169 5.61 10.99 7.70
N LEU A 170 6.51 10.30 7.00
CA LEU A 170 6.29 8.97 6.48
C LEU A 170 7.16 7.99 7.25
N LEU A 171 6.52 6.95 7.77
CA LEU A 171 7.20 5.78 8.30
C LEU A 171 7.38 4.78 7.15
N SER A 172 8.58 4.27 7.00
CA SER A 172 8.95 3.32 5.94
C SER A 172 9.58 2.08 6.56
N GLU A 173 9.08 0.92 6.17
CA GLU A 173 9.68 -0.38 6.49
C GLU A 173 10.60 -0.79 5.35
N ASN A 174 11.88 -1.05 5.66
CA ASN A 174 12.90 -1.29 4.65
C ASN A 174 13.64 -2.60 4.91
N TYR A 175 12.98 -3.73 4.72
CA TYR A 175 13.56 -5.06 4.95
C TYR A 175 14.71 -5.06 5.97
N THR A 176 15.95 -5.41 5.55
CA THR A 176 17.12 -5.44 6.43
C THR A 176 17.59 -4.06 6.89
N ALA A 177 17.21 -2.98 6.22
CA ALA A 177 17.56 -1.61 6.61
C ALA A 177 16.67 -1.04 7.73
N GLY A 178 15.67 -1.79 8.20
CA GLY A 178 14.84 -1.44 9.35
C GLY A 178 13.80 -0.38 9.06
N ILE A 179 13.49 0.43 10.07
CA ILE A 179 12.45 1.47 9.99
C ILE A 179 13.11 2.83 9.74
N ARG A 180 12.51 3.63 8.86
CA ARG A 180 12.93 5.00 8.57
C ARG A 180 11.78 5.97 8.81
N VAL A 181 12.11 7.15 9.31
CA VAL A 181 11.21 8.30 9.43
C VAL A 181 11.65 9.32 8.40
N VAL A 182 10.76 9.67 7.51
CA VAL A 182 11.01 10.60 6.40
C VAL A 182 10.16 11.85 6.58
N ASP A 183 10.80 13.02 6.61
CA ASP A 183 10.11 14.31 6.64
C ASP A 183 9.55 14.62 5.24
N LEU A 184 8.26 14.85 5.17
CA LEU A 184 7.47 15.21 4.00
C LEU A 184 6.98 16.66 4.04
N SER A 185 7.53 17.54 4.87
CA SER A 185 7.16 18.95 4.94
C SER A 185 7.26 19.62 3.56
N ASN A 186 8.19 19.14 2.73
CA ASN A 186 8.23 19.37 1.30
C ASN A 186 8.20 18.04 0.54
N PRO A 187 7.05 17.58 0.01
CA PRO A 187 6.96 16.30 -0.68
C PRO A 187 7.83 16.20 -1.95
N ALA A 188 8.27 17.32 -2.50
CA ALA A 188 9.21 17.34 -3.62
C ALA A 188 10.68 17.13 -3.19
N LEU A 189 10.96 17.15 -1.89
CA LEU A 189 12.29 16.94 -1.31
C LEU A 189 12.18 16.15 0.00
N PRO A 190 11.78 14.86 -0.03
CA PRO A 190 11.73 14.03 1.15
C PRO A 190 13.12 13.88 1.78
N THR A 191 13.22 14.01 3.10
CA THR A 191 14.49 13.89 3.84
C THR A 191 14.39 12.90 4.98
N GLU A 192 15.40 12.05 5.14
CA GLU A 192 15.47 11.14 6.28
C GLU A 192 15.71 11.94 7.58
N ASP A 193 14.81 11.78 8.53
CA ASP A 193 14.86 12.48 9.83
C ASP A 193 15.38 11.56 10.94
N ALA A 194 14.96 10.29 10.92
CA ALA A 194 15.40 9.30 11.90
C ALA A 194 15.36 7.88 11.33
N TRP A 195 16.05 6.97 11.99
CA TRP A 195 16.02 5.56 11.62
C TRP A 195 16.28 4.64 12.81
N TYR A 196 15.80 3.42 12.72
CA TYR A 196 16.13 2.35 13.65
C TYR A 196 16.44 1.09 12.85
N ASP A 197 17.68 0.62 12.98
CA ASP A 197 18.16 -0.58 12.33
C ASP A 197 17.72 -1.81 13.11
N THR A 198 16.90 -2.62 12.49
CA THR A 198 16.38 -3.87 13.09
C THR A 198 17.24 -5.08 12.75
N TYR A 199 18.22 -4.92 11.84
CA TYR A 199 19.13 -5.98 11.42
C TYR A 199 20.54 -5.45 11.12
N PRO A 200 21.29 -5.00 12.15
CA PRO A 200 22.55 -4.26 11.99
C PRO A 200 23.69 -5.05 11.33
N SER A 201 23.54 -6.35 11.18
CA SER A 201 24.55 -7.19 10.53
C SER A 201 24.61 -7.04 9.01
N ASN A 202 23.53 -6.59 8.35
CA ASN A 202 23.48 -6.41 6.91
C ASN A 202 22.31 -5.52 6.46
N ASN A 203 22.61 -4.31 6.00
CA ASN A 203 21.61 -3.32 5.55
C ASN A 203 21.39 -3.33 4.01
N ASN A 204 22.17 -4.07 3.26
CA ASN A 204 22.15 -4.10 1.80
C ASN A 204 21.73 -5.46 1.23
N ASP A 205 21.19 -6.36 2.05
CA ASP A 205 20.78 -7.68 1.58
C ASP A 205 19.32 -7.64 1.10
N LEU A 206 19.10 -8.12 -0.12
CA LEU A 206 17.79 -8.41 -0.68
C LEU A 206 17.17 -9.68 -0.09
N LEU A 207 17.91 -10.41 0.77
CA LEU A 207 17.41 -11.60 1.42
C LEU A 207 16.28 -11.21 2.39
N GLN A 208 15.14 -11.79 2.14
CA GLN A 208 13.90 -11.65 2.87
C GLN A 208 14.02 -12.11 4.34
N HIS A 209 14.58 -11.31 5.20
CA HIS A 209 14.31 -11.45 6.62
C HIS A 209 13.05 -10.64 6.93
N PHE A 210 11.90 -11.29 6.71
CA PHE A 210 10.60 -10.76 7.03
C PHE A 210 10.54 -10.38 8.51
N ILE A 211 10.54 -9.10 8.80
CA ILE A 211 9.87 -8.62 10.00
C ILE A 211 8.38 -8.72 9.66
N ARG A 212 7.78 -9.85 9.99
CA ARG A 212 6.32 -9.97 9.97
C ARG A 212 5.79 -9.12 11.11
N TRP A 213 5.32 -7.93 10.81
CA TRP A 213 4.34 -7.32 11.66
C TRP A 213 3.06 -8.13 11.48
N ASN A 214 2.77 -9.01 12.44
CA ASN A 214 1.46 -9.62 12.53
C ASN A 214 0.51 -8.52 13.01
N HIS A 215 -0.27 -7.96 12.11
CA HIS A 215 -1.40 -7.10 12.44
C HIS A 215 -2.54 -7.91 13.05
#